data_5ca301e64630cee466d978c8bdc89fa8
#
_entry.id   5ca301e64630cee466d978c8bdc89fa8
#
_cell.length_a   1.000
_cell.length_b   1.000
_cell.length_c   1.000
_cell.angle_alpha   90.00
_cell.angle_beta   90.00
_cell.angle_gamma   90.00
#
_symmetry.space_group_name_H-M   'P 1'
#
loop_
_entity.id
_entity.type
_entity.pdbx_description
1 polymer ?
#
loop_
_entity_poly.entity_id
_entity_poly.type
_entity_poly.pdbx_seq_one_letter_code
_entity_poly.pdbx_strand_id
1 'polypeptide(L)'
;MIGHSSSSADGFLVAQHAAFHTDQIKILLAHRPGFSAPTQAARRIATLDNLIGGRLWVHIITGGVDADQRRDGDFLGHDERYRRTDEYLEVMRRVWTNGGPFDFDGEFYQVQKASSEVTSAQSPHVPLWFGGISDAAIPVGAKHCETYALFGEPLGHVKELMSTLNKEADKHDRQLKFNLSFRPIIADTEEAAWEKARAILDGVRAESSPHKSDRAPEAETARRLSSLIEGGEVQDERLWVPIAAEAKGSGNSTALVGTPDQVAEAIAKYYDLGISGVLIRGFDPFNDAIEYGKELIPCIREKVAERDALKTATMESRATA
;
A
#
# COMPACT_ATOMS: atom_id res chain seq x y z
N MET A 1 4.65 -0.86 -8.25
CA MET A 1 3.51 -1.69 -7.77
C MET A 1 2.67 -2.11 -8.96
N ILE A 2 2.26 -3.38 -8.98
CA ILE A 2 1.34 -3.92 -9.99
C ILE A 2 0.01 -4.15 -9.30
N GLY A 3 -1.00 -3.38 -9.72
CA GLY A 3 -2.36 -3.43 -9.17
C GLY A 3 -3.15 -4.63 -9.66
N HIS A 4 -4.34 -4.81 -9.12
CA HIS A 4 -5.32 -5.82 -9.54
C HIS A 4 -6.72 -5.21 -9.59
N SER A 5 -7.45 -5.53 -10.63
CA SER A 5 -8.90 -5.31 -10.74
C SER A 5 -9.49 -6.38 -11.67
N SER A 6 -10.80 -6.55 -11.66
CA SER A 6 -11.51 -7.49 -12.53
C SER A 6 -11.42 -7.18 -14.04
N SER A 7 -10.81 -6.05 -14.40
CA SER A 7 -10.62 -5.62 -15.79
C SER A 7 -9.15 -5.39 -16.17
N SER A 8 -8.21 -5.62 -15.25
CA SER A 8 -6.78 -5.44 -15.52
C SER A 8 -6.14 -6.70 -16.10
N ALA A 9 -4.96 -6.54 -16.70
CA ALA A 9 -4.11 -7.65 -17.10
C ALA A 9 -3.72 -8.51 -15.89
N ASP A 10 -3.38 -9.79 -16.11
CA ASP A 10 -2.92 -10.70 -15.06
C ASP A 10 -1.65 -10.17 -14.39
N GLY A 11 -1.74 -9.89 -13.08
CA GLY A 11 -0.67 -9.28 -12.32
C GLY A 11 0.59 -10.12 -12.23
N PHE A 12 0.49 -11.47 -12.17
CA PHE A 12 1.66 -12.35 -12.12
C PHE A 12 2.44 -12.35 -13.43
N LEU A 13 1.74 -12.35 -14.57
CA LEU A 13 2.39 -12.30 -15.88
C LEU A 13 3.06 -10.95 -16.12
N VAL A 14 2.41 -9.85 -15.73
CA VAL A 14 2.99 -8.51 -15.80
C VAL A 14 4.20 -8.39 -14.86
N ALA A 15 4.10 -8.94 -13.63
CA ALA A 15 5.21 -8.94 -12.67
C ALA A 15 6.42 -9.71 -13.19
N GLN A 16 6.20 -10.89 -13.75
CA GLN A 16 7.25 -11.72 -14.37
C GLN A 16 7.92 -10.97 -15.51
N HIS A 17 7.13 -10.39 -16.42
CA HIS A 17 7.67 -9.63 -17.55
C HIS A 17 8.53 -8.45 -17.07
N ALA A 18 8.01 -7.61 -16.19
CA ALA A 18 8.74 -6.47 -15.64
C ALA A 18 10.03 -6.89 -14.93
N ALA A 19 9.98 -7.96 -14.14
CA ALA A 19 11.13 -8.44 -13.37
C ALA A 19 12.25 -9.00 -14.24
N PHE A 20 11.93 -9.63 -15.37
CA PHE A 20 12.94 -10.16 -16.31
C PHE A 20 13.61 -9.07 -17.16
N HIS A 21 13.02 -7.87 -17.20
CA HIS A 21 13.60 -6.70 -17.88
C HIS A 21 14.27 -5.71 -16.91
N THR A 22 14.42 -6.09 -15.63
CA THR A 22 15.04 -5.26 -14.60
C THR A 22 15.84 -6.11 -13.62
N ASP A 23 16.95 -5.55 -13.09
CA ASP A 23 17.87 -6.30 -12.22
C ASP A 23 17.75 -5.92 -10.73
N GLN A 24 17.30 -4.70 -10.41
CA GLN A 24 17.31 -4.18 -9.04
C GLN A 24 15.93 -3.83 -8.49
N ILE A 25 14.96 -3.51 -9.35
CA ILE A 25 13.63 -3.09 -8.94
C ILE A 25 12.92 -4.22 -8.21
N LYS A 26 12.41 -3.92 -7.00
CA LYS A 26 11.49 -4.80 -6.29
C LYS A 26 10.08 -4.65 -6.85
N ILE A 27 9.38 -5.76 -6.95
CA ILE A 27 8.01 -5.82 -7.48
C ILE A 27 7.04 -5.98 -6.33
N LEU A 28 6.17 -4.99 -6.12
CA LEU A 28 5.03 -5.11 -5.21
C LEU A 28 3.81 -5.55 -6.02
N LEU A 29 3.46 -6.83 -5.89
CA LEU A 29 2.36 -7.48 -6.62
C LEU A 29 1.09 -7.51 -5.78
N ALA A 30 0.02 -6.90 -6.26
CA ALA A 30 -1.29 -7.06 -5.65
C ALA A 30 -1.82 -8.48 -5.84
N HIS A 31 -2.25 -9.11 -4.76
CA HIS A 31 -2.82 -10.46 -4.74
C HIS A 31 -4.14 -10.47 -3.99
N ARG A 32 -5.15 -11.07 -4.61
CA ARG A 32 -6.51 -11.17 -4.05
C ARG A 32 -6.76 -12.59 -3.54
N PRO A 33 -6.88 -12.81 -2.22
CA PRO A 33 -7.33 -14.07 -1.65
C PRO A 33 -8.70 -14.49 -2.18
N GLY A 34 -8.88 -15.79 -2.42
CA GLY A 34 -10.16 -16.35 -2.86
C GLY A 34 -10.21 -16.76 -4.33
N PHE A 35 -9.36 -16.20 -5.20
CA PHE A 35 -9.36 -16.52 -6.64
C PHE A 35 -8.36 -17.63 -7.04
N SER A 36 -7.61 -18.14 -6.10
CA SER A 36 -6.79 -19.36 -6.20
C SER A 36 -6.68 -20.00 -4.83
N ALA A 37 -6.46 -21.32 -4.77
CA ALA A 37 -6.23 -21.99 -3.49
C ALA A 37 -4.97 -21.45 -2.79
N PRO A 38 -4.96 -21.28 -1.45
CA PRO A 38 -3.84 -20.68 -0.72
C PRO A 38 -2.52 -21.45 -0.89
N THR A 39 -2.57 -22.78 -0.96
CA THR A 39 -1.39 -23.63 -1.22
C THR A 39 -0.83 -23.45 -2.62
N GLN A 40 -1.69 -23.25 -3.63
CA GLN A 40 -1.28 -22.99 -4.99
C GLN A 40 -0.67 -21.59 -5.11
N ALA A 41 -1.28 -20.60 -4.49
CA ALA A 41 -0.76 -19.23 -4.46
C ALA A 41 0.61 -19.16 -3.75
N ALA A 42 0.76 -19.88 -2.63
CA ALA A 42 2.03 -19.96 -1.92
C ALA A 42 3.16 -20.46 -2.84
N ARG A 43 2.95 -21.57 -3.56
CA ARG A 43 3.94 -22.10 -4.51
C ARG A 43 4.21 -21.14 -5.67
N ARG A 44 3.15 -20.54 -6.24
CA ARG A 44 3.28 -19.58 -7.36
C ARG A 44 4.09 -18.36 -6.96
N ILE A 45 3.81 -17.79 -5.80
CA ILE A 45 4.52 -16.63 -5.25
C ILE A 45 5.98 -16.99 -4.96
N ALA A 46 6.24 -18.11 -4.27
CA ALA A 46 7.61 -18.54 -3.97
C ALA A 46 8.41 -18.86 -5.25
N THR A 47 7.77 -19.46 -6.26
CA THR A 47 8.41 -19.71 -7.56
C THR A 47 8.83 -18.41 -8.23
N LEU A 48 7.92 -17.42 -8.30
CA LEU A 48 8.26 -16.13 -8.89
C LEU A 48 9.36 -15.43 -8.09
N ASP A 49 9.31 -15.46 -6.78
CA ASP A 49 10.33 -14.88 -5.90
C ASP A 49 11.73 -15.46 -6.15
N ASN A 50 11.82 -16.80 -6.31
CA ASN A 50 13.08 -17.45 -6.66
C ASN A 50 13.57 -17.05 -8.06
N LEU A 51 12.69 -17.03 -9.07
CA LEU A 51 13.05 -16.68 -10.44
C LEU A 51 13.59 -15.25 -10.56
N ILE A 52 13.18 -14.36 -9.68
CA ILE A 52 13.60 -12.95 -9.68
C ILE A 52 14.58 -12.58 -8.55
N GLY A 53 15.16 -13.59 -7.89
CA GLY A 53 16.22 -13.39 -6.90
C GLY A 53 15.78 -12.64 -5.64
N GLY A 54 14.57 -12.92 -5.10
CA GLY A 54 14.09 -12.32 -3.84
C GLY A 54 13.62 -10.87 -3.96
N ARG A 55 13.19 -10.44 -5.13
CA ARG A 55 12.72 -9.07 -5.38
C ARG A 55 11.20 -8.90 -5.33
N LEU A 56 10.46 -9.94 -4.89
CA LEU A 56 9.00 -9.92 -4.82
C LEU A 56 8.51 -9.45 -3.44
N TRP A 57 7.53 -8.58 -3.43
CA TRP A 57 6.67 -8.25 -2.31
C TRP A 57 5.22 -8.48 -2.72
N VAL A 58 4.36 -8.89 -1.82
CA VAL A 58 2.96 -9.16 -2.13
C VAL A 58 2.03 -8.27 -1.32
N HIS A 59 1.21 -7.50 -2.01
CA HIS A 59 0.17 -6.67 -1.40
C HIS A 59 -1.16 -7.40 -1.39
N ILE A 60 -1.60 -7.81 -0.23
CA ILE A 60 -2.87 -8.50 -0.03
C ILE A 60 -4.01 -7.51 -0.12
N ILE A 61 -4.91 -7.75 -1.04
CA ILE A 61 -6.12 -6.94 -1.27
C ILE A 61 -7.36 -7.81 -1.12
N THR A 62 -8.07 -7.67 -0.01
CA THR A 62 -9.30 -8.45 0.26
C THR A 62 -10.45 -8.05 -0.68
N GLY A 63 -10.42 -6.80 -1.18
CA GLY A 63 -11.44 -6.26 -2.09
C GLY A 63 -12.41 -5.31 -1.39
N GLY A 64 -12.37 -4.04 -1.80
CA GLY A 64 -13.16 -2.95 -1.21
C GLY A 64 -14.45 -2.60 -1.97
N VAL A 65 -14.68 -3.19 -3.15
CA VAL A 65 -15.84 -2.89 -4.01
C VAL A 65 -16.53 -4.18 -4.42
N ASP A 66 -17.75 -4.39 -3.97
CA ASP A 66 -18.51 -5.62 -4.20
C ASP A 66 -18.74 -5.91 -5.68
N ALA A 67 -19.03 -4.88 -6.48
CA ALA A 67 -19.25 -5.05 -7.91
C ALA A 67 -18.01 -5.61 -8.63
N ASP A 68 -16.81 -5.22 -8.20
CA ASP A 68 -15.55 -5.72 -8.76
C ASP A 68 -15.33 -7.21 -8.37
N GLN A 69 -15.68 -7.58 -7.14
CA GLN A 69 -15.60 -8.97 -6.66
C GLN A 69 -16.55 -9.88 -7.45
N ARG A 70 -17.80 -9.44 -7.65
CA ARG A 70 -18.84 -10.22 -8.34
C ARG A 70 -18.51 -10.47 -9.81
N ARG A 71 -17.76 -9.58 -10.47
CA ARG A 71 -17.29 -9.81 -11.85
C ARG A 71 -16.39 -11.02 -11.98
N ASP A 72 -15.62 -11.32 -10.93
CA ASP A 72 -14.74 -12.49 -10.87
C ASP A 72 -15.37 -13.67 -10.11
N GLY A 73 -16.68 -13.60 -9.80
CA GLY A 73 -17.44 -14.70 -9.22
C GLY A 73 -17.40 -14.78 -7.69
N ASP A 74 -16.92 -13.73 -6.99
CA ASP A 74 -16.92 -13.66 -5.53
C ASP A 74 -18.14 -12.90 -5.02
N PHE A 75 -19.02 -13.59 -4.31
CA PHE A 75 -20.27 -13.08 -3.77
C PHE A 75 -20.27 -12.97 -2.24
N LEU A 76 -19.15 -13.22 -1.58
CA LEU A 76 -19.03 -13.08 -0.14
C LEU A 76 -19.21 -11.61 0.28
N GLY A 77 -19.80 -11.42 1.46
CA GLY A 77 -19.89 -10.10 2.09
C GLY A 77 -18.52 -9.58 2.56
N HIS A 78 -18.47 -8.28 2.87
CA HIS A 78 -17.22 -7.61 3.27
C HIS A 78 -16.49 -8.35 4.40
N ASP A 79 -17.15 -8.63 5.53
CA ASP A 79 -16.49 -9.24 6.69
C ASP A 79 -16.15 -10.72 6.46
N GLU A 80 -16.97 -11.43 5.67
CA GLU A 80 -16.69 -12.79 5.26
C GLU A 80 -15.40 -12.88 4.43
N ARG A 81 -15.19 -11.93 3.54
CA ARG A 81 -13.94 -11.86 2.77
C ARG A 81 -12.72 -11.66 3.67
N TYR A 82 -12.83 -10.91 4.77
CA TYR A 82 -11.72 -10.77 5.74
C TYR A 82 -11.49 -12.05 6.54
N ARG A 83 -12.55 -12.76 6.99
CA ARG A 83 -12.38 -14.08 7.63
C ARG A 83 -11.72 -15.08 6.69
N ARG A 84 -12.16 -15.13 5.43
CA ARG A 84 -11.52 -15.94 4.39
C ARG A 84 -10.06 -15.54 4.17
N THR A 85 -9.74 -14.27 4.18
CA THR A 85 -8.37 -13.78 4.02
C THR A 85 -7.48 -14.20 5.19
N ASP A 86 -7.99 -14.20 6.41
CA ASP A 86 -7.26 -14.69 7.60
C ASP A 86 -6.85 -16.15 7.43
N GLU A 87 -7.79 -17.03 7.12
CA GLU A 87 -7.49 -18.45 6.85
C GLU A 87 -6.54 -18.64 5.66
N TYR A 88 -6.78 -17.88 4.59
CA TYR A 88 -5.93 -17.92 3.40
C TYR A 88 -4.47 -17.62 3.71
N LEU A 89 -4.22 -16.57 4.46
CA LEU A 89 -2.87 -16.15 4.85
C LEU A 89 -2.24 -17.12 5.85
N GLU A 90 -3.03 -17.69 6.76
CA GLU A 90 -2.57 -18.73 7.67
C GLU A 90 -2.06 -19.95 6.89
N VAL A 91 -2.85 -20.48 5.97
CA VAL A 91 -2.45 -21.64 5.15
C VAL A 91 -1.26 -21.28 4.26
N MET A 92 -1.29 -20.12 3.61
CA MET A 92 -0.22 -19.69 2.70
C MET A 92 1.12 -19.55 3.44
N ARG A 93 1.14 -18.91 4.61
CA ARG A 93 2.35 -18.75 5.43
C ARG A 93 2.86 -20.10 5.94
N ARG A 94 1.97 -20.99 6.38
CA ARG A 94 2.36 -22.36 6.81
C ARG A 94 2.99 -23.16 5.68
N VAL A 95 2.52 -23.02 4.44
CA VAL A 95 3.17 -23.65 3.27
C VAL A 95 4.61 -23.20 3.10
N TRP A 96 4.93 -21.94 3.42
CA TRP A 96 6.29 -21.40 3.29
C TRP A 96 7.20 -21.72 4.48
N THR A 97 6.64 -21.82 5.70
CA THR A 97 7.44 -21.84 6.94
C THR A 97 7.36 -23.16 7.70
N ASN A 98 6.37 -24.02 7.39
CA ASN A 98 6.23 -25.29 8.10
C ASN A 98 7.26 -26.29 7.59
N GLY A 99 7.98 -26.93 8.51
CA GLY A 99 9.04 -27.91 8.18
C GLY A 99 8.56 -29.26 7.64
N GLY A 100 7.26 -29.43 7.38
CA GLY A 100 6.67 -30.67 6.86
C GLY A 100 5.18 -30.54 6.54
N PRO A 101 4.53 -31.62 6.09
CA PRO A 101 3.11 -31.61 5.77
C PRO A 101 2.23 -31.25 6.96
N PHE A 102 1.15 -30.50 6.72
CA PHE A 102 0.17 -30.12 7.73
C PHE A 102 -1.26 -30.23 7.22
N ASP A 103 -2.18 -30.40 8.13
CA ASP A 103 -3.61 -30.33 7.88
C ASP A 103 -4.16 -28.98 8.39
N PHE A 104 -5.17 -28.48 7.73
CA PHE A 104 -5.93 -27.29 8.14
C PHE A 104 -7.40 -27.54 7.83
N ASP A 105 -8.27 -27.27 8.80
CA ASP A 105 -9.73 -27.45 8.71
C ASP A 105 -10.40 -26.15 9.19
N GLY A 106 -10.68 -25.24 8.26
CA GLY A 106 -11.27 -23.94 8.50
C GLY A 106 -12.67 -23.80 7.93
N GLU A 107 -13.25 -22.61 8.08
CA GLU A 107 -14.57 -22.25 7.52
C GLU A 107 -14.53 -22.20 5.98
N PHE A 108 -13.45 -21.66 5.41
CA PHE A 108 -13.32 -21.44 3.97
C PHE A 108 -12.35 -22.39 3.28
N TYR A 109 -11.36 -22.88 3.99
CA TYR A 109 -10.32 -23.73 3.41
C TYR A 109 -10.10 -25.00 4.22
N GLN A 110 -10.02 -26.11 3.51
CA GLN A 110 -9.63 -27.41 4.06
C GLN A 110 -8.48 -27.94 3.23
N VAL A 111 -7.38 -28.31 3.88
CA VAL A 111 -6.23 -28.93 3.22
C VAL A 111 -5.72 -30.09 4.06
N GLN A 112 -5.26 -31.14 3.38
CA GLN A 112 -4.70 -32.34 3.99
C GLN A 112 -3.28 -32.55 3.50
N LYS A 113 -2.34 -32.76 4.42
CA LYS A 113 -0.91 -32.97 4.15
C LYS A 113 -0.33 -31.91 3.22
N ALA A 114 -0.78 -30.65 3.38
CA ALA A 114 -0.29 -29.53 2.58
C ALA A 114 1.21 -29.31 2.84
N SER A 115 2.00 -29.22 1.78
CA SER A 115 3.44 -28.99 1.83
C SER A 115 3.91 -28.36 0.52
N SER A 116 5.11 -27.85 0.50
CA SER A 116 5.78 -27.39 -0.72
C SER A 116 7.28 -27.69 -0.65
N GLU A 117 7.84 -28.14 -1.77
CA GLU A 117 9.29 -28.25 -1.96
C GLU A 117 9.88 -26.91 -2.40
N VAL A 118 9.01 -25.96 -2.83
CA VAL A 118 9.42 -24.61 -3.24
C VAL A 118 9.23 -23.67 -2.07
N THR A 119 10.34 -23.18 -1.52
CA THR A 119 10.39 -22.16 -0.49
C THR A 119 10.69 -20.79 -1.09
N SER A 120 10.41 -19.72 -0.38
CA SER A 120 10.79 -18.35 -0.78
C SER A 120 12.31 -18.16 -0.81
N ALA A 121 12.81 -17.33 -1.72
CA ALA A 121 14.20 -16.85 -1.69
C ALA A 121 14.43 -15.87 -0.53
N GLN A 122 13.37 -15.32 0.07
CA GLN A 122 13.41 -14.40 1.20
C GLN A 122 13.06 -15.13 2.50
N SER A 123 13.63 -14.70 3.63
CA SER A 123 13.40 -15.30 4.96
C SER A 123 12.61 -14.33 5.85
N PRO A 124 11.61 -14.82 6.60
CA PRO A 124 11.13 -16.21 6.67
C PRO A 124 10.24 -16.60 5.46
N HIS A 125 9.75 -15.64 4.69
CA HIS A 125 8.93 -15.79 3.48
C HIS A 125 8.89 -14.49 2.69
N VAL A 126 8.22 -14.48 1.54
CA VAL A 126 7.95 -13.23 0.77
C VAL A 126 7.21 -12.24 1.66
N PRO A 127 7.72 -10.99 1.80
CA PRO A 127 7.07 -9.97 2.63
C PRO A 127 5.65 -9.65 2.16
N LEU A 128 4.71 -9.66 3.11
CA LEU A 128 3.30 -9.37 2.88
C LEU A 128 2.98 -7.93 3.29
N TRP A 129 2.25 -7.26 2.42
CA TRP A 129 1.71 -5.93 2.63
C TRP A 129 0.19 -5.98 2.72
N PHE A 130 -0.41 -5.06 3.48
CA PHE A 130 -1.85 -4.98 3.67
C PHE A 130 -2.32 -3.54 3.75
N GLY A 131 -3.56 -3.22 3.39
CA GLY A 131 -4.03 -1.83 3.32
C GLY A 131 -5.46 -1.55 3.81
N GLY A 132 -6.18 -2.54 4.33
CA GLY A 132 -7.53 -2.33 4.88
C GLY A 132 -7.51 -1.75 6.29
N ILE A 133 -8.41 -0.81 6.61
CA ILE A 133 -8.51 -0.15 7.93
C ILE A 133 -9.89 -0.28 8.59
N SER A 134 -10.79 -1.12 8.07
CA SER A 134 -12.03 -1.44 8.75
C SER A 134 -11.77 -2.34 9.97
N ASP A 135 -12.75 -2.42 10.88
CA ASP A 135 -12.65 -3.27 12.07
C ASP A 135 -12.38 -4.74 11.72
N ALA A 136 -12.92 -5.23 10.61
CA ALA A 136 -12.65 -6.58 10.12
C ALA A 136 -11.26 -6.72 9.47
N ALA A 137 -10.70 -5.63 8.93
CA ALA A 137 -9.41 -5.63 8.22
C ALA A 137 -8.21 -5.58 9.16
N ILE A 138 -8.28 -4.72 10.18
CA ILE A 138 -7.16 -4.43 11.09
C ILE A 138 -6.58 -5.69 11.73
N PRO A 139 -7.39 -6.60 12.33
CA PRO A 139 -6.86 -7.82 12.93
C PRO A 139 -6.12 -8.72 11.94
N VAL A 140 -6.65 -8.85 10.72
CA VAL A 140 -6.04 -9.69 9.67
C VAL A 140 -4.69 -9.13 9.22
N GLY A 141 -4.63 -7.84 8.92
CA GLY A 141 -3.38 -7.19 8.50
C GLY A 141 -2.32 -7.22 9.59
N ALA A 142 -2.69 -6.92 10.83
CA ALA A 142 -1.80 -6.92 11.99
C ALA A 142 -1.25 -8.32 12.31
N LYS A 143 -2.07 -9.36 12.18
CA LYS A 143 -1.68 -10.76 12.43
C LYS A 143 -0.72 -11.31 11.38
N HIS A 144 -0.87 -10.94 10.10
CA HIS A 144 -0.21 -11.65 9.00
C HIS A 144 0.86 -10.86 8.25
N CYS A 145 0.78 -9.53 8.20
CA CYS A 145 1.57 -8.73 7.27
C CYS A 145 2.71 -7.97 7.94
N GLU A 146 3.83 -7.78 7.22
CA GLU A 146 5.01 -7.06 7.70
C GLU A 146 4.85 -5.55 7.51
N THR A 147 4.14 -5.14 6.45
CA THR A 147 3.98 -3.72 6.11
C THR A 147 2.52 -3.34 5.95
N TYR A 148 2.12 -2.29 6.63
CA TYR A 148 0.81 -1.68 6.47
C TYR A 148 0.90 -0.52 5.49
N ALA A 149 0.19 -0.62 4.36
CA ALA A 149 0.11 0.41 3.32
C ALA A 149 -1.13 1.27 3.56
N LEU A 150 -0.91 2.54 3.86
CA LEU A 150 -1.93 3.53 4.17
C LEU A 150 -1.98 4.59 3.08
N PHE A 151 -3.08 5.29 2.97
CA PHE A 151 -3.15 6.50 2.16
C PHE A 151 -2.58 7.69 2.93
N GLY A 152 -2.13 8.70 2.17
CA GLY A 152 -1.70 9.96 2.73
C GLY A 152 -2.88 10.71 3.35
N GLU A 153 -2.83 10.87 4.65
CA GLU A 153 -3.76 11.66 5.47
C GLU A 153 -2.95 12.66 6.29
N PRO A 154 -3.59 13.64 6.97
CA PRO A 154 -2.89 14.55 7.87
C PRO A 154 -2.04 13.82 8.91
N LEU A 155 -0.91 14.42 9.28
CA LEU A 155 0.07 13.84 10.22
C LEU A 155 -0.56 13.31 11.50
N GLY A 156 -1.52 14.04 12.08
CA GLY A 156 -2.27 13.63 13.27
C GLY A 156 -3.06 12.34 13.04
N HIS A 157 -3.79 12.26 11.92
CA HIS A 157 -4.58 11.09 11.56
C HIS A 157 -3.70 9.85 11.32
N VAL A 158 -2.57 10.03 10.60
CA VAL A 158 -1.60 8.95 10.37
C VAL A 158 -1.05 8.43 11.69
N LYS A 159 -0.67 9.33 12.61
CA LYS A 159 -0.16 8.96 13.93
C LYS A 159 -1.17 8.14 14.74
N GLU A 160 -2.43 8.54 14.77
CA GLU A 160 -3.51 7.83 15.45
C GLU A 160 -3.74 6.44 14.86
N LEU A 161 -3.78 6.35 13.52
CA LEU A 161 -3.97 5.09 12.83
C LEU A 161 -2.81 4.13 13.05
N MET A 162 -1.56 4.61 12.99
CA MET A 162 -0.39 3.81 13.32
C MET A 162 -0.45 3.29 14.77
N SER A 163 -0.88 4.13 15.72
CA SER A 163 -1.06 3.71 17.12
C SER A 163 -2.09 2.58 17.25
N THR A 164 -3.21 2.68 16.56
CA THR A 164 -4.26 1.66 16.55
C THR A 164 -3.75 0.33 15.97
N LEU A 165 -3.05 0.40 14.84
CA LEU A 165 -2.49 -0.76 14.16
C LEU A 165 -1.39 -1.44 14.97
N ASN A 166 -0.50 -0.68 15.63
CA ASN A 166 0.52 -1.23 16.49
C ASN A 166 -0.07 -1.93 17.71
N LYS A 167 -1.10 -1.35 18.35
CA LYS A 167 -1.81 -2.01 19.46
C LYS A 167 -2.41 -3.36 19.06
N GLU A 168 -2.89 -3.47 17.83
CA GLU A 168 -3.40 -4.74 17.33
C GLU A 168 -2.28 -5.73 17.03
N ALA A 169 -1.17 -5.26 16.44
CA ALA A 169 0.01 -6.07 16.15
C ALA A 169 0.69 -6.62 17.42
N ASP A 170 0.70 -5.82 18.50
CA ASP A 170 1.24 -6.21 19.81
C ASP A 170 0.54 -7.47 20.37
N LYS A 171 -0.75 -7.70 20.05
CA LYS A 171 -1.46 -8.93 20.45
C LYS A 171 -0.90 -10.20 19.79
N HIS A 172 -0.10 -10.03 18.77
CA HIS A 172 0.53 -11.10 17.98
C HIS A 172 2.06 -11.09 18.07
N ASP A 173 2.63 -10.33 19.01
CA ASP A 173 4.08 -10.13 19.15
C ASP A 173 4.76 -9.66 17.87
N ARG A 174 4.09 -8.78 17.10
CA ARG A 174 4.55 -8.30 15.81
C ARG A 174 4.83 -6.80 15.81
N GLN A 175 5.82 -6.40 15.00
CA GLN A 175 6.13 -5.01 14.71
C GLN A 175 5.79 -4.72 13.24
N LEU A 176 4.99 -3.69 13.02
CA LEU A 176 4.59 -3.26 11.68
C LEU A 176 5.53 -2.21 11.13
N LYS A 177 5.82 -2.33 9.84
CA LYS A 177 6.33 -1.23 9.02
C LYS A 177 5.16 -0.51 8.38
N PHE A 178 5.31 0.79 8.14
CA PHE A 178 4.27 1.61 7.54
C PHE A 178 4.74 2.23 6.24
N ASN A 179 3.88 2.18 5.23
CA ASN A 179 4.07 2.86 3.95
C ASN A 179 2.91 3.80 3.70
N LEU A 180 3.18 5.02 3.24
CA LEU A 180 2.14 5.98 2.84
C LEU A 180 2.11 6.15 1.33
N SER A 181 0.92 6.39 0.82
CA SER A 181 0.68 6.55 -0.61
C SER A 181 0.23 7.97 -0.91
N PHE A 182 0.95 8.67 -1.81
CA PHE A 182 0.67 10.04 -2.24
C PHE A 182 0.69 10.17 -3.76
N ARG A 183 0.09 11.25 -4.25
CA ARG A 183 0.27 11.75 -5.63
C ARG A 183 1.00 13.10 -5.60
N PRO A 184 2.34 13.12 -5.63
CA PRO A 184 3.06 14.38 -5.69
C PRO A 184 2.71 15.15 -6.95
N ILE A 185 2.59 16.48 -6.81
CA ILE A 185 2.44 17.41 -7.92
C ILE A 185 3.58 18.42 -7.76
N ILE A 186 4.62 18.26 -8.56
CA ILE A 186 5.85 19.06 -8.46
C ILE A 186 6.03 19.93 -9.69
N ALA A 187 6.69 21.08 -9.49
CA ALA A 187 7.18 21.97 -10.53
C ALA A 187 8.38 22.79 -9.99
N ASP A 188 9.05 23.54 -10.89
CA ASP A 188 10.23 24.34 -10.54
C ASP A 188 9.95 25.44 -9.50
N THR A 189 8.73 25.97 -9.48
CA THR A 189 8.26 26.95 -8.50
C THR A 189 6.97 26.50 -7.81
N GLU A 190 6.72 27.03 -6.63
CA GLU A 190 5.50 26.72 -5.88
C GLU A 190 4.25 27.16 -6.63
N GLU A 191 4.27 28.34 -7.27
CA GLU A 191 3.17 28.86 -8.06
C GLU A 191 2.83 27.94 -9.23
N ALA A 192 3.84 27.47 -9.97
CA ALA A 192 3.65 26.55 -11.09
C ALA A 192 3.12 25.18 -10.61
N ALA A 193 3.55 24.70 -9.45
CA ALA A 193 3.02 23.46 -8.86
C ALA A 193 1.54 23.60 -8.51
N TRP A 194 1.13 24.72 -7.94
CA TRP A 194 -0.28 24.98 -7.65
C TRP A 194 -1.13 25.20 -8.92
N GLU A 195 -0.59 25.81 -9.97
CA GLU A 195 -1.26 25.88 -11.28
C GLU A 195 -1.46 24.50 -11.88
N LYS A 196 -0.42 23.66 -11.88
CA LYS A 196 -0.49 22.25 -12.32
C LYS A 196 -1.55 21.49 -11.52
N ALA A 197 -1.61 21.66 -10.20
CA ALA A 197 -2.58 21.01 -9.34
C ALA A 197 -4.03 21.40 -9.69
N ARG A 198 -4.31 22.68 -9.87
CA ARG A 198 -5.64 23.17 -10.27
C ARG A 198 -6.04 22.66 -11.64
N ALA A 199 -5.14 22.66 -12.62
CA ALA A 199 -5.40 22.13 -13.96
C ALA A 199 -5.74 20.63 -13.92
N ILE A 200 -5.06 19.83 -13.08
CA ILE A 200 -5.38 18.41 -12.86
C ILE A 200 -6.78 18.25 -12.27
N LEU A 201 -7.12 19.06 -11.25
CA LEU A 201 -8.45 19.00 -10.63
C LEU A 201 -9.57 19.33 -11.65
N ASP A 202 -9.35 20.36 -12.46
CA ASP A 202 -10.31 20.76 -13.51
C ASP A 202 -10.48 19.64 -14.56
N GLY A 203 -9.40 18.97 -14.93
CA GLY A 203 -9.44 17.78 -15.78
C GLY A 203 -10.26 16.63 -15.14
N VAL A 204 -10.04 16.35 -13.86
CA VAL A 204 -10.81 15.31 -13.13
C VAL A 204 -12.31 15.65 -13.06
N ARG A 205 -12.64 16.93 -12.88
CA ARG A 205 -14.04 17.42 -12.91
C ARG A 205 -14.66 17.28 -14.28
N ALA A 206 -13.93 17.63 -15.34
CA ALA A 206 -14.42 17.53 -16.74
C ALA A 206 -14.65 16.09 -17.17
N GLU A 207 -13.82 15.15 -16.72
CA GLU A 207 -13.97 13.71 -16.99
C GLU A 207 -15.02 13.03 -16.11
N SER A 208 -15.49 13.72 -15.06
CA SER A 208 -16.54 13.20 -14.17
C SER A 208 -17.85 13.10 -14.94
N SER A 209 -18.13 11.90 -15.48
CA SER A 209 -19.37 11.58 -16.17
C SER A 209 -20.58 11.76 -15.22
N PRO A 210 -21.75 12.23 -15.75
CA PRO A 210 -23.00 12.27 -14.99
C PRO A 210 -23.46 10.93 -14.41
N HIS A 211 -22.81 9.83 -14.81
CA HIS A 211 -23.08 8.47 -14.34
C HIS A 211 -22.16 7.99 -13.22
N LYS A 212 -21.26 8.83 -12.66
CA LYS A 212 -20.59 8.48 -11.41
C LYS A 212 -21.67 8.33 -10.34
N SER A 213 -21.82 7.10 -9.86
CA SER A 213 -22.75 6.72 -8.79
C SER A 213 -22.73 7.74 -7.66
N ASP A 214 -23.89 8.28 -7.29
CA ASP A 214 -24.07 9.12 -6.08
C ASP A 214 -23.93 8.33 -4.78
N ARG A 215 -23.63 7.03 -4.87
CA ARG A 215 -23.39 6.19 -3.70
C ARG A 215 -22.14 6.61 -2.96
N ALA A 216 -22.25 6.62 -1.64
CA ALA A 216 -21.09 6.75 -0.76
C ALA A 216 -20.09 5.61 -1.04
N PRO A 217 -18.78 5.85 -0.86
CA PRO A 217 -17.76 4.82 -1.03
C PRO A 217 -18.02 3.63 -0.10
N GLU A 218 -17.90 2.40 -0.63
CA GLU A 218 -18.08 1.17 0.17
C GLU A 218 -16.93 0.96 1.15
N ALA A 219 -15.69 1.23 0.71
CA ALA A 219 -14.51 1.03 1.53
C ALA A 219 -14.32 2.14 2.57
N GLU A 220 -13.94 1.78 3.81
CA GLU A 220 -13.67 2.70 4.90
C GLU A 220 -12.57 3.70 4.55
N THR A 221 -11.48 3.24 3.92
CA THR A 221 -10.40 4.10 3.43
C THR A 221 -10.88 5.18 2.47
N ALA A 222 -11.80 4.84 1.58
CA ALA A 222 -12.36 5.79 0.61
C ALA A 222 -13.29 6.81 1.29
N ARG A 223 -14.07 6.39 2.29
CA ARG A 223 -14.90 7.29 3.11
C ARG A 223 -14.03 8.30 3.85
N ARG A 224 -12.98 7.85 4.51
CA ARG A 224 -12.03 8.72 5.22
C ARG A 224 -11.38 9.73 4.28
N LEU A 225 -10.86 9.29 3.14
CA LEU A 225 -10.25 10.22 2.17
C LEU A 225 -11.26 11.27 1.65
N SER A 226 -12.51 10.87 1.42
CA SER A 226 -13.54 11.80 0.95
C SER A 226 -13.88 12.85 2.01
N SER A 227 -13.86 12.51 3.30
CA SER A 227 -14.15 13.43 4.39
C SER A 227 -13.01 14.39 4.73
N LEU A 228 -11.80 14.17 4.23
CA LEU A 228 -10.66 15.07 4.52
C LEU A 228 -10.94 16.51 4.10
N ILE A 229 -11.76 16.74 3.07
CA ILE A 229 -12.11 18.10 2.60
C ILE A 229 -12.78 18.95 3.67
N GLU A 230 -13.43 18.35 4.65
CA GLU A 230 -14.07 19.05 5.78
C GLU A 230 -13.03 19.81 6.63
N GLY A 231 -11.79 19.34 6.67
CA GLY A 231 -10.66 20.01 7.31
C GLY A 231 -9.99 21.11 6.48
N GLY A 232 -10.53 21.43 5.29
CA GLY A 232 -9.98 22.40 4.35
C GLY A 232 -9.24 21.76 3.17
N GLU A 233 -9.02 22.53 2.11
CA GLU A 233 -8.41 22.04 0.88
C GLU A 233 -6.92 21.66 1.03
N VAL A 234 -6.20 22.39 1.85
CA VAL A 234 -4.77 22.17 2.17
C VAL A 234 -4.67 21.90 3.66
N GLN A 235 -4.08 20.77 4.02
CA GLN A 235 -3.88 20.37 5.41
C GLN A 235 -2.40 20.15 5.68
N ASP A 236 -2.02 20.24 6.96
CA ASP A 236 -0.63 20.37 7.36
C ASP A 236 0.03 21.51 6.54
N GLU A 237 1.10 21.26 5.81
CA GLU A 237 1.69 22.31 4.99
C GLU A 237 1.30 22.21 3.51
N ARG A 238 1.15 20.97 2.98
CA ARG A 238 1.10 20.72 1.54
C ARG A 238 0.20 19.58 1.13
N LEU A 239 -0.49 18.95 2.09
CA LEU A 239 -1.43 17.88 1.79
C LEU A 239 -2.70 18.47 1.18
N TRP A 240 -2.86 18.32 -0.11
CA TRP A 240 -3.98 18.84 -0.88
C TRP A 240 -4.99 17.74 -1.17
N VAL A 241 -6.24 17.95 -0.74
CA VAL A 241 -7.26 16.91 -0.69
C VAL A 241 -8.43 17.06 -1.69
N PRO A 242 -8.59 18.16 -2.47
CA PRO A 242 -9.75 18.31 -3.37
C PRO A 242 -9.89 17.18 -4.40
N ILE A 243 -8.79 16.65 -4.94
CA ILE A 243 -8.85 15.50 -5.87
C ILE A 243 -9.41 14.26 -5.16
N ALA A 244 -9.06 14.04 -3.90
CA ALA A 244 -9.57 12.91 -3.13
C ALA A 244 -11.09 13.03 -2.89
N ALA A 245 -11.55 14.23 -2.59
CA ALA A 245 -12.98 14.53 -2.44
C ALA A 245 -13.74 14.32 -3.77
N GLU A 246 -13.23 14.89 -4.87
CA GLU A 246 -13.84 14.78 -6.20
C GLU A 246 -13.87 13.32 -6.69
N ALA A 247 -12.80 12.57 -6.46
CA ALA A 247 -12.71 11.15 -6.78
C ALA A 247 -13.47 10.24 -5.80
N LYS A 248 -14.17 10.80 -4.81
CA LYS A 248 -14.86 10.07 -3.71
C LYS A 248 -13.92 9.06 -3.02
N GLY A 249 -12.69 9.49 -2.75
CA GLY A 249 -11.66 8.64 -2.13
C GLY A 249 -11.21 7.45 -2.97
N SER A 250 -11.53 7.43 -4.25
CA SER A 250 -11.13 6.33 -5.15
C SER A 250 -9.61 6.29 -5.30
N GLY A 251 -9.02 5.17 -4.89
CA GLY A 251 -7.59 4.93 -4.97
C GLY A 251 -6.76 5.92 -4.13
N ASN A 252 -5.48 6.01 -4.44
CA ASN A 252 -4.57 6.99 -3.87
C ASN A 252 -4.77 8.35 -4.56
N SER A 253 -5.43 9.27 -3.93
CA SER A 253 -5.86 10.54 -4.53
C SER A 253 -5.50 11.80 -3.74
N THR A 254 -4.87 11.68 -2.57
CA THR A 254 -4.31 12.83 -1.84
C THR A 254 -2.97 13.25 -2.47
N ALA A 255 -2.78 14.56 -2.63
CA ALA A 255 -1.59 15.10 -3.27
C ALA A 255 -0.70 15.86 -2.26
N LEU A 256 0.60 15.89 -2.56
CA LEU A 256 1.55 16.84 -1.96
C LEU A 256 1.99 17.79 -3.06
N VAL A 257 1.76 19.10 -2.86
CA VAL A 257 1.94 20.11 -3.91
C VAL A 257 3.08 21.06 -3.55
N GLY A 258 4.02 21.29 -4.45
CA GLY A 258 5.13 22.22 -4.25
C GLY A 258 6.34 21.95 -5.14
N THR A 259 7.46 22.59 -4.84
CA THR A 259 8.74 22.22 -5.45
C THR A 259 9.20 20.84 -4.96
N PRO A 260 10.13 20.15 -5.67
CA PRO A 260 10.69 18.89 -5.20
C PRO A 260 11.19 18.92 -3.76
N ASP A 261 11.89 19.99 -3.35
CA ASP A 261 12.38 20.16 -1.98
C ASP A 261 11.26 20.31 -0.96
N GLN A 262 10.24 21.11 -1.27
CA GLN A 262 9.08 21.32 -0.40
C GLN A 262 8.27 20.05 -0.20
N VAL A 263 8.06 19.27 -1.27
CA VAL A 263 7.36 17.98 -1.19
C VAL A 263 8.20 16.95 -0.45
N ALA A 264 9.52 16.93 -0.67
CA ALA A 264 10.42 16.06 0.07
C ALA A 264 10.42 16.36 1.57
N GLU A 265 10.40 17.64 1.97
CA GLU A 265 10.29 18.08 3.37
C GLU A 265 8.95 17.62 3.99
N ALA A 266 7.84 17.77 3.26
CA ALA A 266 6.55 17.26 3.73
C ALA A 266 6.57 15.73 3.95
N ILE A 267 7.16 14.98 3.03
CA ILE A 267 7.33 13.51 3.17
C ILE A 267 8.22 13.16 4.37
N ALA A 268 9.29 13.93 4.59
CA ALA A 268 10.20 13.70 5.70
C ALA A 268 9.55 13.90 7.08
N LYS A 269 8.50 14.73 7.20
CA LYS A 269 7.70 14.83 8.43
C LYS A 269 6.94 13.52 8.74
N TYR A 270 6.47 12.79 7.73
CA TYR A 270 5.91 11.46 7.92
C TYR A 270 6.98 10.44 8.29
N TYR A 271 8.20 10.57 7.74
CA TYR A 271 9.34 9.76 8.18
C TYR A 271 9.64 9.95 9.66
N ASP A 272 9.51 11.17 10.20
CA ASP A 272 9.69 11.45 11.62
C ASP A 272 8.62 10.77 12.51
N LEU A 273 7.44 10.47 11.98
CA LEU A 273 6.41 9.65 12.65
C LEU A 273 6.73 8.15 12.66
N GLY A 274 7.71 7.68 11.88
CA GLY A 274 8.07 6.27 11.77
C GLY A 274 7.60 5.59 10.48
N ILE A 275 7.18 6.38 9.47
CA ILE A 275 6.89 5.84 8.14
C ILE A 275 8.20 5.36 7.49
N SER A 276 8.23 4.11 7.03
CA SER A 276 9.42 3.47 6.46
C SER A 276 9.51 3.53 4.94
N GLY A 277 8.46 3.95 4.27
CA GLY A 277 8.46 4.07 2.82
C GLY A 277 7.27 4.86 2.29
N VAL A 278 7.38 5.34 1.06
CA VAL A 278 6.30 6.02 0.36
C VAL A 278 6.05 5.37 -1.00
N LEU A 279 4.78 5.19 -1.34
CA LEU A 279 4.32 4.84 -2.65
C LEU A 279 3.87 6.11 -3.35
N ILE A 280 4.61 6.55 -4.36
CA ILE A 280 4.25 7.72 -5.15
C ILE A 280 3.74 7.31 -6.52
N ARG A 281 2.69 7.97 -6.99
CA ARG A 281 2.13 7.78 -8.32
C ARG A 281 1.65 9.12 -8.86
N GLY A 282 2.09 9.47 -10.05
CA GLY A 282 1.66 10.68 -10.74
C GLY A 282 0.28 10.54 -11.40
N PHE A 283 -0.15 11.65 -12.00
CA PHE A 283 -1.37 11.73 -12.82
C PHE A 283 -1.07 11.36 -14.27
N ASP A 284 0.15 11.64 -14.75
CA ASP A 284 0.77 11.05 -15.94
C ASP A 284 1.81 10.02 -15.52
N PRO A 285 1.45 8.72 -15.40
CA PRO A 285 2.32 7.73 -14.77
C PRO A 285 3.70 7.58 -15.42
N PHE A 286 3.82 7.84 -16.70
CA PHE A 286 5.08 7.71 -17.42
C PHE A 286 5.99 8.93 -17.22
N ASN A 287 5.49 10.13 -17.52
CA ASN A 287 6.27 11.36 -17.41
C ASN A 287 6.57 11.70 -15.94
N ASP A 288 5.58 11.58 -15.06
CA ASP A 288 5.75 11.84 -13.63
C ASP A 288 6.75 10.85 -12.99
N ALA A 289 6.81 9.59 -13.43
CA ALA A 289 7.81 8.64 -12.92
C ALA A 289 9.23 9.05 -13.29
N ILE A 290 9.44 9.60 -14.49
CA ILE A 290 10.75 10.12 -14.93
C ILE A 290 11.12 11.37 -14.11
N GLU A 291 10.17 12.30 -13.95
CA GLU A 291 10.34 13.54 -13.18
C GLU A 291 10.66 13.21 -11.71
N TYR A 292 9.89 12.31 -11.08
CA TYR A 292 10.16 11.90 -9.70
C TYR A 292 11.51 11.22 -9.52
N GLY A 293 11.93 10.41 -10.49
CA GLY A 293 13.23 9.75 -10.46
C GLY A 293 14.40 10.73 -10.49
N LYS A 294 14.26 11.84 -11.21
CA LYS A 294 15.30 12.88 -11.38
C LYS A 294 15.28 13.92 -10.27
N GLU A 295 14.09 14.39 -9.87
CA GLU A 295 13.96 15.59 -9.05
C GLU A 295 13.52 15.26 -7.61
N LEU A 296 12.45 14.47 -7.43
CA LEU A 296 11.83 14.28 -6.11
C LEU A 296 12.54 13.23 -5.25
N ILE A 297 12.83 12.06 -5.82
CA ILE A 297 13.42 10.94 -5.05
C ILE A 297 14.80 11.29 -4.48
N PRO A 298 15.71 11.98 -5.21
CA PRO A 298 16.96 12.46 -4.63
C PRO A 298 16.74 13.39 -3.43
N CYS A 299 15.83 14.39 -3.53
CA CYS A 299 15.52 15.30 -2.43
C CYS A 299 14.96 14.56 -1.21
N ILE A 300 14.05 13.58 -1.40
CA ILE A 300 13.54 12.76 -0.28
C ILE A 300 14.68 12.02 0.42
N ARG A 301 15.60 11.42 -0.34
CA ARG A 301 16.73 10.69 0.24
C ARG A 301 17.67 11.57 1.03
N GLU A 302 17.92 12.77 0.53
CA GLU A 302 18.73 13.79 1.23
C GLU A 302 18.08 14.18 2.56
N LYS A 303 16.79 14.58 2.55
CA LYS A 303 16.05 14.94 3.77
C LYS A 303 16.01 13.82 4.80
N VAL A 304 15.87 12.56 4.37
CA VAL A 304 15.92 11.40 5.27
C VAL A 304 17.32 11.21 5.86
N ALA A 305 18.38 11.31 5.04
CA ALA A 305 19.75 11.20 5.52
C ALA A 305 20.12 12.27 6.54
N GLU A 306 19.68 13.52 6.34
CA GLU A 306 19.85 14.61 7.32
C GLU A 306 19.20 14.27 8.67
N ARG A 307 17.97 13.74 8.65
CA ARG A 307 17.25 13.32 9.88
C ARG A 307 17.93 12.18 10.60
N ASP A 308 18.44 11.21 9.87
CA ASP A 308 19.17 10.07 10.45
C ASP A 308 20.47 10.52 11.09
N ALA A 309 21.20 11.44 10.46
CA ALA A 309 22.41 12.04 11.03
C ALA A 309 22.11 12.78 12.35
N LEU A 310 21.02 13.56 12.40
CA LEU A 310 20.60 14.29 13.61
C LEU A 310 20.17 13.32 14.73
N LYS A 311 19.46 12.23 14.42
CA LYS A 311 19.09 11.20 15.39
C LYS A 311 20.32 10.53 15.98
N THR A 312 21.30 10.19 15.15
CA THR A 312 22.56 9.57 15.58
C THR A 312 23.35 10.50 16.51
N ALA A 313 23.55 11.75 16.14
CA ALA A 313 24.25 12.73 16.96
C ALA A 313 23.56 12.96 18.32
N THR A 314 22.23 12.95 18.36
CA THR A 314 21.45 13.09 19.59
C THR A 314 21.61 11.86 20.50
N MET A 315 21.67 10.66 19.94
CA MET A 315 21.90 9.42 20.72
C MET A 315 23.31 9.39 21.31
N GLU A 316 24.32 9.75 20.56
CA GLU A 316 25.71 9.82 21.01
C GLU A 316 25.89 10.84 22.13
N SER A 317 25.27 12.03 22.03
CA SER A 317 25.33 13.05 23.08
C SER A 317 24.66 12.59 24.39
N ARG A 318 23.59 11.78 24.31
CA ARG A 318 22.92 11.21 25.51
C ARG A 318 23.67 10.04 26.13
N ALA A 319 24.47 9.30 25.35
CA ALA A 319 25.28 8.19 25.84
C ALA A 319 26.56 8.67 26.55
N THR A 320 26.98 9.93 26.33
CA THR A 320 28.18 10.56 26.92
C THR A 320 27.87 11.51 28.07
N ALA A 321 26.60 11.78 28.38
CA ALA A 321 26.10 12.57 29.50
C ALA A 321 25.61 11.66 30.64
#